data_957d16bb518297c539db2633a01be642
#
_entry.id   957d16bb518297c539db2633a01be642
#
_cell.length_a   1.000
_cell.length_b   1.000
_cell.length_c   1.000
_cell.angle_alpha   90.00
_cell.angle_beta   90.00
_cell.angle_gamma   90.00
#
_symmetry.space_group_name_H-M   'P 1'
#
loop_
_entity.id
_entity.type
_entity.pdbx_description
1 polymer ?
#
loop_
_entity_poly.entity_id
_entity_poly.type
_entity_poly.pdbx_seq_one_letter_code
_entity_poly.pdbx_strand_id
1 'polypeptide(L)'
;MIGSTVGVEGAPREDHVRSGEAAGSEARFSAYVEGLSTALGHRDREGPFRAYCTGLLGTEGRKSVEPLAAATAPSRVSGQHQSLLHFVGQSEWSDAAVLAAVRAYVLPAIERGGPIEAWIIDDTTFPKQGRHSVGVARQYCGQLGKRANCQAAVTLSLANHHASLPVGYRLYLPKEWAEDEPRRKQAGVPDNVVFETKAAIALGLLEQALAQGLPRGVVLTDAGYGSDTAFREAVTALGLPYTKTR
;
A
#
# COMPACT_ATOMS: atom_id res chain seq x y z
N MET A 1 55.03 -46.98 -13.80
CA MET A 1 53.81 -46.73 -14.57
C MET A 1 53.03 -45.67 -13.83
N ILE A 2 52.86 -44.56 -14.48
CA ILE A 2 52.49 -43.27 -13.93
C ILE A 2 50.96 -43.18 -13.97
N GLY A 3 50.32 -43.06 -12.80
CA GLY A 3 48.87 -42.76 -12.69
C GLY A 3 48.66 -41.28 -12.46
N SER A 4 48.10 -40.61 -13.46
CA SER A 4 47.79 -39.16 -13.43
C SER A 4 46.43 -38.95 -12.69
N THR A 5 46.50 -38.23 -11.59
CA THR A 5 45.29 -37.78 -10.86
C THR A 5 44.86 -36.43 -11.42
N VAL A 6 43.71 -36.39 -12.10
CA VAL A 6 43.10 -35.15 -12.55
C VAL A 6 42.33 -34.56 -11.36
N GLY A 7 42.80 -33.44 -10.87
CA GLY A 7 42.11 -32.66 -9.86
C GLY A 7 40.83 -32.00 -10.46
N VAL A 8 39.69 -32.24 -9.84
CA VAL A 8 38.44 -31.53 -10.11
C VAL A 8 38.47 -30.24 -9.30
N GLU A 9 38.70 -29.14 -9.96
CA GLU A 9 38.58 -27.80 -9.38
C GLU A 9 37.08 -27.50 -9.15
N GLY A 10 36.70 -27.44 -7.86
CA GLY A 10 35.34 -27.15 -7.43
C GLY A 10 34.96 -25.69 -7.71
N ALA A 11 33.78 -25.50 -8.24
CA ALA A 11 33.23 -24.22 -8.63
C ALA A 11 32.87 -23.35 -7.42
N PRO A 12 33.48 -22.15 -7.27
CA PRO A 12 33.03 -21.13 -6.33
C PRO A 12 32.41 -19.94 -7.09
N ARG A 13 31.22 -20.09 -7.70
CA ARG A 13 30.63 -18.99 -8.47
C ARG A 13 29.21 -18.59 -8.06
N GLU A 14 28.44 -19.41 -7.39
CA GLU A 14 27.06 -19.10 -7.04
C GLU A 14 26.94 -18.14 -5.83
N ASP A 15 27.82 -18.23 -4.85
CA ASP A 15 27.74 -17.40 -3.64
C ASP A 15 28.16 -15.95 -3.89
N HIS A 16 29.09 -15.69 -4.79
CA HIS A 16 29.53 -14.34 -5.15
C HIS A 16 28.48 -13.59 -6.00
N VAL A 17 27.77 -14.29 -6.89
CA VAL A 17 26.69 -13.70 -7.70
C VAL A 17 25.51 -13.32 -6.80
N ARG A 18 25.08 -14.20 -5.93
CA ARG A 18 23.99 -13.93 -4.96
C ARG A 18 24.33 -12.80 -3.99
N SER A 19 25.56 -12.71 -3.52
CA SER A 19 26.03 -11.62 -2.65
C SER A 19 26.03 -10.28 -3.37
N GLY A 20 26.45 -10.22 -4.63
CA GLY A 20 26.44 -9.00 -5.45
C GLY A 20 25.02 -8.52 -5.80
N GLU A 21 24.11 -9.44 -6.09
CA GLU A 21 22.69 -9.13 -6.35
C GLU A 21 21.98 -8.65 -5.08
N ALA A 22 22.25 -9.24 -3.93
CA ALA A 22 21.72 -8.81 -2.64
C ALA A 22 22.18 -7.41 -2.27
N ALA A 23 23.48 -7.11 -2.38
CA ALA A 23 24.03 -5.78 -2.15
C ALA A 23 23.45 -4.73 -3.11
N GLY A 24 23.24 -5.09 -4.38
CA GLY A 24 22.57 -4.23 -5.36
C GLY A 24 21.09 -3.98 -5.02
N SER A 25 20.39 -4.96 -4.48
CA SER A 25 18.98 -4.81 -4.05
C SER A 25 18.86 -3.91 -2.82
N GLU A 26 19.74 -4.06 -1.85
CA GLU A 26 19.77 -3.23 -0.64
C GLU A 26 20.09 -1.76 -0.97
N ALA A 27 21.04 -1.53 -1.86
CA ALA A 27 21.37 -0.17 -2.32
C ALA A 27 20.19 0.49 -3.05
N ARG A 28 19.49 -0.25 -3.93
CA ARG A 28 18.28 0.25 -4.62
C ARG A 28 17.15 0.57 -3.63
N PHE A 29 16.93 -0.31 -2.65
CA PHE A 29 15.92 -0.07 -1.61
C PHE A 29 16.27 1.14 -0.76
N SER A 30 17.52 1.27 -0.34
CA SER A 30 17.98 2.43 0.42
C SER A 30 17.78 3.74 -0.35
N ALA A 31 18.18 3.78 -1.62
CA ALA A 31 17.95 4.96 -2.47
C ALA A 31 16.47 5.28 -2.68
N TYR A 32 15.62 4.25 -2.84
CA TYR A 32 14.17 4.42 -2.93
C TYR A 32 13.59 5.04 -1.67
N VAL A 33 13.89 4.48 -0.49
CA VAL A 33 13.40 4.99 0.80
C VAL A 33 13.92 6.41 1.06
N GLU A 34 15.16 6.70 0.71
CA GLU A 34 15.75 8.04 0.82
C GLU A 34 15.02 9.04 -0.07
N GLY A 35 14.74 8.67 -1.33
CA GLY A 35 13.95 9.50 -2.24
C GLY A 35 12.54 9.78 -1.71
N LEU A 36 11.86 8.79 -1.12
CA LEU A 36 10.55 8.97 -0.51
C LEU A 36 10.58 9.84 0.75
N SER A 37 11.67 9.81 1.52
CA SER A 37 11.78 10.56 2.77
C SER A 37 11.69 12.07 2.55
N THR A 38 12.04 12.55 1.36
CA THR A 38 11.90 13.99 0.99
C THR A 38 10.45 14.46 1.03
N ALA A 39 9.48 13.57 0.84
CA ALA A 39 8.04 13.87 0.88
C ALA A 39 7.48 13.99 2.31
N LEU A 40 8.28 13.68 3.34
CA LEU A 40 7.82 13.71 4.75
C LEU A 40 7.76 15.10 5.36
N GLY A 41 8.36 16.10 4.71
CA GLY A 41 8.33 17.50 5.12
C GLY A 41 9.17 17.85 6.36
N HIS A 42 9.81 16.90 7.05
CA HIS A 42 10.69 17.17 8.17
C HIS A 42 11.76 16.08 8.35
N ARG A 43 13.00 16.50 8.61
CA ARG A 43 14.15 15.60 8.73
C ARG A 43 14.02 14.55 9.85
N ASP A 44 13.41 14.92 10.99
CA ASP A 44 13.24 14.00 12.12
C ASP A 44 12.33 12.79 11.80
N ARG A 45 11.56 12.85 10.70
CA ARG A 45 10.71 11.77 10.23
C ARG A 45 11.45 10.74 9.38
N GLU A 46 12.61 11.08 8.82
CA GLU A 46 13.38 10.22 7.91
C GLU A 46 13.86 8.93 8.59
N GLY A 47 14.42 9.02 9.78
CA GLY A 47 14.89 7.86 10.54
C GLY A 47 13.78 6.86 10.88
N PRO A 48 12.69 7.30 11.51
CA PRO A 48 11.53 6.46 11.78
C PRO A 48 10.89 5.89 10.50
N PHE A 49 10.77 6.67 9.45
CA PHE A 49 10.26 6.21 8.15
C PHE A 49 11.11 5.09 7.56
N ARG A 50 12.43 5.29 7.51
CA ARG A 50 13.38 4.26 7.03
C ARG A 50 13.25 2.97 7.84
N ALA A 51 13.21 3.08 9.17
CA ALA A 51 13.02 1.94 10.05
C ALA A 51 11.67 1.25 9.83
N TYR A 52 10.60 2.02 9.62
CA TYR A 52 9.28 1.48 9.31
C TYR A 52 9.28 0.68 8.00
N CYS A 53 9.81 1.25 6.92
CA CYS A 53 9.91 0.58 5.62
C CYS A 53 10.79 -0.69 5.70
N THR A 54 11.95 -0.61 6.38
CA THR A 54 12.83 -1.78 6.59
C THR A 54 12.12 -2.87 7.39
N GLY A 55 11.41 -2.48 8.46
CA GLY A 55 10.65 -3.41 9.27
C GLY A 55 9.51 -4.09 8.51
N LEU A 56 8.80 -3.36 7.66
CA LEU A 56 7.74 -3.93 6.80
C LEU A 56 8.26 -5.02 5.86
N LEU A 57 9.47 -4.88 5.33
CA LEU A 57 10.08 -5.88 4.45
C LEU A 57 10.73 -7.03 5.23
N GLY A 58 11.45 -6.72 6.30
CA GLY A 58 12.27 -7.69 7.04
C GLY A 58 11.52 -8.50 8.09
N THR A 59 10.27 -8.13 8.45
CA THR A 59 9.50 -8.84 9.48
C THR A 59 8.59 -9.88 8.85
N GLU A 60 8.70 -11.13 9.26
CA GLU A 60 7.76 -12.18 8.92
C GLU A 60 6.50 -12.11 9.82
N GLY A 61 5.34 -12.50 9.29
CA GLY A 61 4.08 -12.54 10.02
C GLY A 61 3.43 -11.17 10.24
N ARG A 62 3.04 -10.87 11.50
CA ARG A 62 2.25 -9.67 11.81
C ARG A 62 3.06 -8.38 11.68
N LYS A 63 2.61 -7.46 10.83
CA LYS A 63 3.22 -6.15 10.57
C LYS A 63 2.73 -5.07 11.56
N SER A 64 2.80 -5.31 12.87
CA SER A 64 2.50 -4.31 13.88
C SER A 64 3.80 -3.63 14.37
N VAL A 65 3.67 -2.46 15.00
CA VAL A 65 4.82 -1.63 15.39
C VAL A 65 5.83 -2.36 16.27
N GLU A 66 5.38 -3.24 17.18
CA GLU A 66 6.25 -3.97 18.10
C GLU A 66 7.19 -4.97 17.37
N PRO A 67 6.72 -5.90 16.51
CA PRO A 67 7.61 -6.72 15.70
C PRO A 67 8.55 -5.92 14.80
N LEU A 68 8.09 -4.81 14.22
CA LEU A 68 8.92 -3.94 13.41
C LEU A 68 10.05 -3.31 14.24
N ALA A 69 9.75 -2.85 15.45
CA ALA A 69 10.73 -2.30 16.37
C ALA A 69 11.79 -3.34 16.79
N ALA A 70 11.35 -4.57 17.08
CA ALA A 70 12.25 -5.67 17.42
C ALA A 70 13.18 -6.04 16.27
N ALA A 71 12.67 -6.05 15.03
CA ALA A 71 13.45 -6.36 13.84
C ALA A 71 14.46 -5.26 13.49
N THR A 72 14.09 -3.97 13.67
CA THR A 72 14.92 -2.84 13.22
C THR A 72 15.86 -2.29 14.29
N ALA A 73 15.61 -2.56 15.57
CA ALA A 73 16.46 -2.13 16.68
C ALA A 73 16.39 -3.12 17.88
N PRO A 74 16.93 -4.33 17.75
CA PRO A 74 16.83 -5.39 18.76
C PRO A 74 17.44 -5.01 20.11
N SER A 75 18.45 -4.14 20.14
CA SER A 75 19.09 -3.66 21.37
C SER A 75 18.30 -2.56 22.12
N ARG A 76 17.29 -1.95 21.48
CA ARG A 76 16.51 -0.84 22.06
C ARG A 76 15.04 -0.87 21.64
N VAL A 77 14.42 -2.03 21.67
CA VAL A 77 13.04 -2.27 21.17
C VAL A 77 12.03 -1.27 21.70
N SER A 78 12.04 -0.97 23.02
CA SER A 78 11.08 -0.03 23.63
C SER A 78 11.18 1.39 23.05
N GLY A 79 12.39 1.93 22.92
CA GLY A 79 12.61 3.26 22.31
C GLY A 79 12.21 3.28 20.83
N GLN A 80 12.54 2.23 20.09
CA GLN A 80 12.17 2.08 18.69
C GLN A 80 10.65 1.95 18.51
N HIS A 81 9.98 1.20 19.38
CA HIS A 81 8.53 1.07 19.39
C HIS A 81 7.86 2.45 19.56
N GLN A 82 8.30 3.26 20.54
CA GLN A 82 7.76 4.60 20.75
C GLN A 82 8.00 5.51 19.54
N SER A 83 9.19 5.46 18.96
CA SER A 83 9.54 6.23 17.76
C SER A 83 8.64 5.88 16.56
N LEU A 84 8.45 4.60 16.29
CA LEU A 84 7.59 4.14 15.19
C LEU A 84 6.11 4.43 15.46
N LEU A 85 5.65 4.27 16.70
CA LEU A 85 4.27 4.58 17.08
C LEU A 85 3.96 6.07 16.91
N HIS A 86 4.87 6.95 17.35
CA HIS A 86 4.76 8.38 17.13
C HIS A 86 4.76 8.73 15.65
N PHE A 87 5.67 8.14 14.88
CA PHE A 87 5.77 8.38 13.43
C PHE A 87 4.47 8.02 12.70
N VAL A 88 3.90 6.84 12.96
CA VAL A 88 2.69 6.36 12.26
C VAL A 88 1.42 7.05 12.76
N GLY A 89 1.34 7.35 14.06
CA GLY A 89 0.09 7.78 14.71
C GLY A 89 -0.02 9.27 15.02
N GLN A 90 1.11 10.02 15.07
CA GLN A 90 1.11 11.39 15.55
C GLN A 90 1.90 12.38 14.67
N SER A 91 2.82 11.89 13.83
CA SER A 91 3.60 12.78 12.97
C SER A 91 2.76 13.33 11.82
N GLU A 92 2.83 14.62 11.60
CA GLU A 92 2.10 15.33 10.54
C GLU A 92 2.79 15.19 9.18
N TRP A 93 2.74 14.02 8.56
CA TRP A 93 3.19 13.81 7.19
C TRP A 93 2.01 13.51 6.28
N SER A 94 2.15 13.88 5.01
CA SER A 94 1.10 13.69 4.00
C SER A 94 1.28 12.35 3.30
N ASP A 95 0.31 11.45 3.48
CA ASP A 95 0.21 10.19 2.72
C ASP A 95 0.07 10.45 1.22
N ALA A 96 -0.67 11.51 0.82
CA ALA A 96 -0.79 11.92 -0.56
C ALA A 96 0.57 12.34 -1.18
N ALA A 97 1.42 13.05 -0.41
CA ALA A 97 2.74 13.44 -0.87
C ALA A 97 3.68 12.22 -1.02
N VAL A 98 3.64 11.29 -0.06
CA VAL A 98 4.42 10.05 -0.14
C VAL A 98 3.93 9.21 -1.33
N LEU A 99 2.62 9.07 -1.52
CA LEU A 99 2.04 8.33 -2.64
C LEU A 99 2.41 8.95 -4.00
N ALA A 100 2.46 10.29 -4.08
CA ALA A 100 2.93 11.00 -5.28
C ALA A 100 4.42 10.71 -5.56
N ALA A 101 5.26 10.70 -4.53
CA ALA A 101 6.67 10.34 -4.66
C ALA A 101 6.86 8.87 -5.10
N VAL A 102 6.07 7.95 -4.54
CA VAL A 102 6.06 6.54 -4.98
C VAL A 102 5.71 6.45 -6.46
N ARG A 103 4.64 7.13 -6.91
CA ARG A 103 4.24 7.14 -8.32
C ARG A 103 5.35 7.69 -9.22
N ALA A 104 5.92 8.83 -8.87
CA ALA A 104 6.98 9.46 -9.64
C ALA A 104 8.21 8.54 -9.81
N TYR A 105 8.51 7.73 -8.80
CA TYR A 105 9.62 6.81 -8.83
C TYR A 105 9.31 5.50 -9.57
N VAL A 106 8.15 4.90 -9.32
CA VAL A 106 7.82 3.53 -9.74
C VAL A 106 7.16 3.49 -11.12
N LEU A 107 6.23 4.42 -11.41
CA LEU A 107 5.44 4.40 -12.63
C LEU A 107 6.29 4.38 -13.93
N PRO A 108 7.36 5.20 -14.07
CA PRO A 108 8.21 5.13 -15.25
C PRO A 108 8.90 3.78 -15.45
N ALA A 109 9.16 3.05 -14.35
CA ALA A 109 9.74 1.71 -14.43
C ALA A 109 8.72 0.69 -14.96
N ILE A 110 7.47 0.80 -14.54
CA ILE A 110 6.37 -0.04 -15.02
C ILE A 110 6.11 0.23 -16.50
N GLU A 111 6.05 1.49 -16.91
CA GLU A 111 5.79 1.89 -18.32
C GLU A 111 6.91 1.45 -19.27
N ARG A 112 8.15 1.29 -18.81
CA ARG A 112 9.21 0.66 -19.63
C ARG A 112 8.94 -0.80 -19.95
N GLY A 113 8.18 -1.51 -19.12
CA GLY A 113 7.73 -2.88 -19.37
C GLY A 113 6.54 -2.98 -20.29
N GLY A 114 5.81 -1.88 -20.52
CA GLY A 114 4.62 -1.80 -21.37
C GLY A 114 3.65 -0.73 -20.88
N PRO A 115 2.73 -0.27 -21.72
CA PRO A 115 1.74 0.74 -21.35
C PRO A 115 0.86 0.27 -20.17
N ILE A 116 0.29 1.21 -19.43
CA ILE A 116 -0.76 0.90 -18.45
C ILE A 116 -2.00 0.46 -19.23
N GLU A 117 -2.56 -0.69 -18.88
CA GLU A 117 -3.71 -1.31 -19.55
C GLU A 117 -4.96 -1.28 -18.68
N ALA A 118 -4.78 -1.33 -17.37
CA ALA A 118 -5.89 -1.44 -16.42
C ALA A 118 -5.78 -0.46 -15.26
N TRP A 119 -6.96 0.00 -14.81
CA TRP A 119 -7.22 0.69 -13.56
C TRP A 119 -8.08 -0.24 -12.70
N ILE A 120 -7.50 -0.83 -11.66
CA ILE A 120 -8.13 -1.85 -10.84
C ILE A 120 -8.71 -1.21 -9.59
N ILE A 121 -10.03 -1.28 -9.41
CA ILE A 121 -10.74 -0.92 -8.18
C ILE A 121 -11.01 -2.20 -7.39
N ASP A 122 -10.58 -2.20 -6.12
CA ASP A 122 -10.80 -3.33 -5.22
C ASP A 122 -10.89 -2.87 -3.76
N ASP A 123 -11.44 -3.74 -2.91
CA ASP A 123 -11.52 -3.55 -1.47
C ASP A 123 -10.36 -4.25 -0.76
N THR A 124 -9.55 -3.48 -0.06
CA THR A 124 -8.55 -4.02 0.86
C THR A 124 -9.11 -4.03 2.29
N THR A 125 -9.10 -5.18 2.95
CA THR A 125 -9.65 -5.33 4.29
C THR A 125 -8.60 -5.67 5.33
N PHE A 126 -8.73 -5.07 6.53
CA PHE A 126 -7.79 -5.23 7.65
C PHE A 126 -8.54 -5.80 8.86
N PRO A 127 -8.38 -7.10 9.20
CA PRO A 127 -8.98 -7.68 10.40
C PRO A 127 -8.55 -6.94 11.66
N LYS A 128 -9.49 -6.69 12.56
CA LYS A 128 -9.26 -6.01 13.83
C LYS A 128 -9.91 -6.79 14.97
N GLN A 129 -9.25 -6.82 16.13
CA GLN A 129 -9.81 -7.43 17.34
C GLN A 129 -10.66 -6.43 18.14
N GLY A 130 -10.24 -5.15 18.17
CA GLY A 130 -10.89 -4.08 18.92
C GLY A 130 -11.99 -3.35 18.15
N ARG A 131 -12.66 -2.40 18.84
CA ARG A 131 -13.75 -1.58 18.30
C ARG A 131 -13.37 -0.12 18.07
N HIS A 132 -12.14 0.26 18.43
CA HIS A 132 -11.73 1.67 18.49
C HIS A 132 -11.07 2.17 17.18
N SER A 133 -10.59 1.28 16.32
CA SER A 133 -10.02 1.70 15.03
C SER A 133 -11.11 2.34 14.15
N VAL A 134 -10.81 3.51 13.58
CA VAL A 134 -11.74 4.26 12.73
C VAL A 134 -12.27 3.37 11.59
N GLY A 135 -13.59 3.37 11.38
CA GLY A 135 -14.22 2.60 10.31
C GLY A 135 -14.33 1.08 10.57
N VAL A 136 -13.93 0.60 11.77
CA VAL A 136 -14.07 -0.82 12.11
C VAL A 136 -15.55 -1.20 12.29
N ALA A 137 -15.98 -2.23 11.57
CA ALA A 137 -17.33 -2.77 11.62
C ALA A 137 -17.33 -4.27 11.31
N ARG A 138 -18.46 -4.95 11.63
CA ARG A 138 -18.69 -6.33 11.21
C ARG A 138 -19.13 -6.38 9.74
N GLN A 139 -18.20 -6.40 8.84
CA GLN A 139 -18.41 -6.40 7.40
C GLN A 139 -17.71 -7.59 6.71
N TYR A 140 -17.88 -7.77 5.40
CA TYR A 140 -17.15 -8.79 4.67
C TYR A 140 -15.65 -8.47 4.71
N CYS A 141 -14.85 -9.45 5.09
CA CYS A 141 -13.40 -9.35 5.17
C CYS A 141 -12.80 -10.30 4.13
N GLY A 142 -12.38 -9.76 2.99
CA GLY A 142 -11.81 -10.53 1.88
C GLY A 142 -10.61 -11.37 2.31
N GLN A 143 -9.75 -10.84 3.18
CA GLN A 143 -8.61 -11.57 3.73
C GLN A 143 -9.01 -12.85 4.50
N LEU A 144 -10.19 -12.88 5.09
CA LEU A 144 -10.69 -14.03 5.86
C LEU A 144 -11.78 -14.82 5.11
N GLY A 145 -12.23 -14.36 3.95
CA GLY A 145 -13.31 -14.96 3.17
C GLY A 145 -14.68 -15.02 3.87
N LYS A 146 -14.89 -14.20 4.90
CA LYS A 146 -16.11 -14.19 5.72
C LYS A 146 -16.41 -12.82 6.33
N ARG A 147 -17.62 -12.65 6.89
CA ARG A 147 -17.93 -11.48 7.71
C ARG A 147 -17.16 -11.51 9.02
N ALA A 148 -16.37 -10.48 9.25
CA ALA A 148 -15.54 -10.33 10.44
C ALA A 148 -15.46 -8.87 10.86
N ASN A 149 -14.94 -8.62 12.07
CA ASN A 149 -14.63 -7.28 12.52
C ASN A 149 -13.38 -6.79 11.78
N CYS A 150 -13.54 -5.83 10.88
CA CYS A 150 -12.44 -5.31 10.05
C CYS A 150 -12.67 -3.86 9.65
N GLN A 151 -11.58 -3.19 9.27
CA GLN A 151 -11.63 -1.98 8.45
C GLN A 151 -11.64 -2.38 6.98
N ALA A 152 -12.19 -1.55 6.11
CA ALA A 152 -12.10 -1.70 4.66
C ALA A 152 -11.61 -0.39 4.04
N ALA A 153 -10.77 -0.50 3.03
CA ALA A 153 -10.35 0.61 2.21
C ALA A 153 -10.66 0.30 0.75
N VAL A 154 -11.20 1.25 0.03
CA VAL A 154 -11.31 1.19 -1.44
C VAL A 154 -9.97 1.61 -2.00
N THR A 155 -9.44 0.85 -2.95
CA THR A 155 -8.12 1.07 -3.55
C THR A 155 -8.23 1.20 -5.05
N LEU A 156 -7.36 2.02 -5.65
CA LEU A 156 -7.12 2.12 -7.08
C LEU A 156 -5.68 1.75 -7.37
N SER A 157 -5.48 0.80 -8.28
CA SER A 157 -4.17 0.41 -8.78
C SER A 157 -4.09 0.57 -10.29
N LEU A 158 -2.94 1.03 -10.80
CA LEU A 158 -2.60 0.95 -12.21
C LEU A 158 -1.89 -0.37 -12.49
N ALA A 159 -2.17 -1.00 -13.63
CA ALA A 159 -1.54 -2.27 -13.98
C ALA A 159 -1.25 -2.40 -15.47
N ASN A 160 -0.21 -3.17 -15.77
CA ASN A 160 0.06 -3.77 -17.08
C ASN A 160 0.35 -5.27 -16.89
N HIS A 161 0.79 -5.97 -17.94
CA HIS A 161 1.11 -7.40 -17.88
C HIS A 161 2.24 -7.75 -16.90
N HIS A 162 3.08 -6.80 -16.51
CA HIS A 162 4.29 -7.05 -15.73
C HIS A 162 4.17 -6.65 -14.27
N ALA A 163 3.36 -5.62 -13.96
CA ALA A 163 3.28 -5.07 -12.61
C ALA A 163 1.97 -4.35 -12.34
N SER A 164 1.67 -4.16 -11.07
CA SER A 164 0.62 -3.26 -10.59
C SER A 164 1.16 -2.31 -9.52
N LEU A 165 0.61 -1.10 -9.49
CA LEU A 165 0.99 -0.03 -8.57
C LEU A 165 -0.25 0.56 -7.94
N PRO A 166 -0.45 0.45 -6.62
CA PRO A 166 -1.47 1.22 -5.91
C PRO A 166 -1.18 2.72 -6.04
N VAL A 167 -2.16 3.49 -6.52
CA VAL A 167 -2.03 4.94 -6.75
C VAL A 167 -3.02 5.77 -5.97
N GLY A 168 -4.04 5.14 -5.41
CA GLY A 168 -5.03 5.78 -4.55
C GLY A 168 -5.66 4.79 -3.59
N TYR A 169 -6.03 5.28 -2.41
CA TYR A 169 -6.81 4.52 -1.46
C TYR A 169 -7.61 5.47 -0.57
N ARG A 170 -8.74 5.00 -0.07
CA ARG A 170 -9.54 5.72 0.92
C ARG A 170 -10.21 4.76 1.88
N LEU A 171 -10.06 5.03 3.18
CA LEU A 171 -10.72 4.25 4.21
C LEU A 171 -12.24 4.42 4.10
N TYR A 172 -12.97 3.32 4.03
CA TYR A 172 -14.42 3.32 4.08
C TYR A 172 -14.88 3.58 5.51
N LEU A 173 -15.69 4.63 5.69
CA LEU A 173 -16.33 4.93 6.96
C LEU A 173 -17.76 4.42 6.92
N PRO A 174 -18.11 3.31 7.60
CA PRO A 174 -19.47 2.81 7.64
C PRO A 174 -20.46 3.85 8.18
N LYS A 175 -21.72 3.79 7.73
CA LYS A 175 -22.77 4.74 8.12
C LYS A 175 -22.91 4.87 9.63
N GLU A 176 -22.88 3.74 10.35
CA GLU A 176 -22.90 3.69 11.83
C GLU A 176 -21.74 4.46 12.51
N TRP A 177 -20.58 4.59 11.82
CA TRP A 177 -19.48 5.42 12.27
C TRP A 177 -19.69 6.89 11.93
N ALA A 178 -20.19 7.17 10.73
CA ALA A 178 -20.42 8.53 10.24
C ALA A 178 -21.49 9.27 11.06
N GLU A 179 -22.47 8.55 11.57
CA GLU A 179 -23.59 9.06 12.38
C GLU A 179 -23.30 9.08 13.90
N ASP A 180 -22.21 8.44 14.37
CA ASP A 180 -21.81 8.42 15.79
C ASP A 180 -20.83 9.57 16.09
N GLU A 181 -21.37 10.76 16.32
CA GLU A 181 -20.57 11.97 16.57
C GLU A 181 -19.62 11.82 17.80
N PRO A 182 -20.04 11.29 18.98
CA PRO A 182 -19.15 11.08 20.10
C PRO A 182 -17.96 10.16 19.76
N ARG A 183 -18.22 9.09 19.05
CA ARG A 183 -17.21 8.13 18.62
C ARG A 183 -16.22 8.72 17.61
N ARG A 184 -16.70 9.51 16.66
CA ARG A 184 -15.87 10.25 15.68
C ARG A 184 -14.94 11.20 16.40
N LYS A 185 -15.48 12.02 17.31
CA LYS A 185 -14.71 13.00 18.08
C LYS A 185 -13.63 12.33 18.93
N GLN A 186 -13.98 11.24 19.62
CA GLN A 186 -13.02 10.47 20.41
C GLN A 186 -11.88 9.88 19.57
N ALA A 187 -12.19 9.48 18.33
CA ALA A 187 -11.24 8.87 17.40
C ALA A 187 -10.50 9.91 16.52
N GLY A 188 -10.78 11.20 16.67
CA GLY A 188 -10.15 12.27 15.90
C GLY A 188 -10.56 12.26 14.41
N VAL A 189 -11.77 11.76 14.06
CA VAL A 189 -12.25 11.80 12.68
C VAL A 189 -12.62 13.24 12.32
N PRO A 190 -12.02 13.82 11.26
CA PRO A 190 -12.33 15.19 10.83
C PRO A 190 -13.81 15.38 10.50
N ASP A 191 -14.34 16.58 10.75
CA ASP A 191 -15.78 16.88 10.56
C ASP A 191 -16.19 16.81 9.08
N ASN A 192 -15.28 17.10 8.16
CA ASN A 192 -15.52 17.02 6.72
C ASN A 192 -15.56 15.59 6.16
N VAL A 193 -15.19 14.57 6.95
CA VAL A 193 -15.32 13.17 6.54
C VAL A 193 -16.77 12.73 6.77
N VAL A 194 -17.51 12.53 5.71
CA VAL A 194 -18.90 12.08 5.72
C VAL A 194 -19.04 10.64 5.24
N PHE A 195 -20.23 10.07 5.42
CA PHE A 195 -20.54 8.77 4.83
C PHE A 195 -20.55 8.87 3.31
N GLU A 196 -19.85 7.95 2.67
CA GLU A 196 -19.89 7.72 1.23
C GLU A 196 -19.98 6.21 0.97
N THR A 197 -20.72 5.84 -0.07
CA THR A 197 -20.70 4.44 -0.53
C THR A 197 -19.33 4.09 -1.10
N LYS A 198 -18.98 2.81 -1.09
CA LYS A 198 -17.72 2.37 -1.71
C LYS A 198 -17.64 2.74 -3.19
N ALA A 199 -18.78 2.68 -3.91
CA ALA A 199 -18.86 3.11 -5.30
C ALA A 199 -18.56 4.62 -5.46
N ALA A 200 -19.09 5.48 -4.58
CA ALA A 200 -18.77 6.91 -4.59
C ALA A 200 -17.29 7.17 -4.30
N ILE A 201 -16.70 6.45 -3.33
CA ILE A 201 -15.27 6.53 -3.04
C ILE A 201 -14.44 6.11 -4.26
N ALA A 202 -14.82 5.00 -4.92
CA ALA A 202 -14.14 4.52 -6.12
C ALA A 202 -14.17 5.55 -7.26
N LEU A 203 -15.33 6.19 -7.50
CA LEU A 203 -15.44 7.28 -8.47
C LEU A 203 -14.54 8.45 -8.13
N GLY A 204 -14.50 8.89 -6.88
CA GLY A 204 -13.61 9.95 -6.44
C GLY A 204 -12.13 9.61 -6.65
N LEU A 205 -11.72 8.33 -6.49
CA LEU A 205 -10.35 7.90 -6.79
C LEU A 205 -10.05 7.94 -8.30
N LEU A 206 -11.01 7.56 -9.16
CA LEU A 206 -10.88 7.64 -10.61
C LEU A 206 -10.76 9.10 -11.08
N GLU A 207 -11.61 9.99 -10.56
CA GLU A 207 -11.56 11.43 -10.84
C GLU A 207 -10.21 12.05 -10.42
N GLN A 208 -9.73 11.69 -9.24
CA GLN A 208 -8.41 12.11 -8.76
C GLN A 208 -7.28 11.64 -9.68
N ALA A 209 -7.32 10.39 -10.12
CA ALA A 209 -6.32 9.82 -11.03
C ALA A 209 -6.33 10.53 -12.39
N LEU A 210 -7.52 10.85 -12.93
CA LEU A 210 -7.67 11.65 -14.15
C LEU A 210 -7.11 13.07 -13.97
N ALA A 211 -7.45 13.73 -12.88
CA ALA A 211 -6.97 15.08 -12.57
C ALA A 211 -5.43 15.14 -12.41
N GLN A 212 -4.82 14.06 -11.94
CA GLN A 212 -3.37 13.90 -11.84
C GLN A 212 -2.70 13.52 -13.16
N GLY A 213 -3.46 13.36 -14.25
CA GLY A 213 -2.93 13.00 -15.57
C GLY A 213 -2.33 11.60 -15.64
N LEU A 214 -2.79 10.66 -14.81
CA LEU A 214 -2.26 9.29 -14.83
C LEU A 214 -2.58 8.58 -16.15
N PRO A 215 -1.70 7.68 -16.63
CA PRO A 215 -1.93 6.92 -17.86
C PRO A 215 -3.24 6.15 -17.79
N ARG A 216 -4.09 6.28 -18.81
CA ARG A 216 -5.41 5.68 -18.84
C ARG A 216 -5.34 4.18 -19.10
N GLY A 217 -6.27 3.42 -18.52
CA GLY A 217 -6.49 2.01 -18.76
C GLY A 217 -7.96 1.66 -18.66
N VAL A 218 -8.29 0.38 -18.88
CA VAL A 218 -9.64 -0.15 -18.69
C VAL A 218 -9.93 -0.26 -17.19
N VAL A 219 -11.05 0.29 -16.74
CA VAL A 219 -11.47 0.14 -15.33
C VAL A 219 -11.95 -1.29 -15.10
N LEU A 220 -11.25 -2.01 -14.23
CA LEU A 220 -11.57 -3.36 -13.78
C LEU A 220 -12.13 -3.31 -12.37
N THR A 221 -13.27 -3.97 -12.16
CA THR A 221 -13.90 -4.06 -10.85
C THR A 221 -14.46 -5.46 -10.61
N ASP A 222 -14.69 -5.81 -9.35
CA ASP A 222 -15.47 -6.99 -9.02
C ASP A 222 -16.99 -6.77 -9.27
N ALA A 223 -17.78 -7.82 -9.02
CA ALA A 223 -19.23 -7.75 -9.18
C ALA A 223 -19.91 -6.78 -8.19
N GLY A 224 -19.28 -6.47 -7.05
CA GLY A 224 -19.81 -5.53 -6.06
C GLY A 224 -19.96 -4.13 -6.63
N TYR A 225 -18.97 -3.66 -7.37
CA TYR A 225 -19.00 -2.37 -8.08
C TYR A 225 -19.68 -2.51 -9.46
N GLY A 226 -19.33 -3.56 -10.20
CA GLY A 226 -19.79 -3.74 -11.58
C GLY A 226 -21.30 -4.03 -11.73
N SER A 227 -22.03 -4.38 -10.68
CA SER A 227 -23.51 -4.51 -10.70
C SER A 227 -24.23 -3.17 -10.49
N ASP A 228 -23.57 -2.15 -9.95
CA ASP A 228 -24.12 -0.82 -9.75
C ASP A 228 -24.20 -0.06 -11.10
N THR A 229 -25.44 0.21 -11.56
CA THR A 229 -25.66 0.89 -12.84
C THR A 229 -25.19 2.34 -12.79
N ALA A 230 -25.44 3.06 -11.70
CA ALA A 230 -25.01 4.45 -11.53
C ALA A 230 -23.48 4.57 -11.56
N PHE A 231 -22.78 3.62 -10.94
CA PHE A 231 -21.32 3.56 -11.01
C PHE A 231 -20.83 3.39 -12.46
N ARG A 232 -21.41 2.47 -13.22
CA ARG A 232 -21.01 2.23 -14.61
C ARG A 232 -21.24 3.45 -15.51
N GLU A 233 -22.41 4.10 -15.36
CA GLU A 233 -22.73 5.33 -16.09
C GLU A 233 -21.76 6.45 -15.77
N ALA A 234 -21.40 6.63 -14.50
CA ALA A 234 -20.42 7.61 -14.08
C ALA A 234 -19.02 7.31 -14.64
N VAL A 235 -18.55 6.07 -14.62
CA VAL A 235 -17.28 5.67 -15.25
C VAL A 235 -17.29 5.98 -16.75
N THR A 236 -18.41 5.70 -17.43
CA THR A 236 -18.58 6.03 -18.85
C THR A 236 -18.54 7.54 -19.09
N ALA A 237 -19.18 8.33 -18.22
CA ALA A 237 -19.17 9.80 -18.30
C ALA A 237 -17.75 10.39 -18.11
N LEU A 238 -16.88 9.72 -17.35
CA LEU A 238 -15.46 10.07 -17.23
C LEU A 238 -14.63 9.73 -18.49
N GLY A 239 -15.25 9.13 -19.51
CA GLY A 239 -14.56 8.71 -20.74
C GLY A 239 -13.60 7.52 -20.51
N LEU A 240 -13.88 6.69 -19.51
CA LEU A 240 -13.11 5.50 -19.20
C LEU A 240 -13.85 4.24 -19.69
N PRO A 241 -13.17 3.35 -20.45
CA PRO A 241 -13.72 2.02 -20.73
C PRO A 241 -13.74 1.21 -19.42
N TYR A 242 -14.77 0.36 -19.26
CA TYR A 242 -14.84 -0.48 -18.07
C TYR A 242 -15.22 -1.92 -18.42
N THR A 243 -14.77 -2.86 -17.57
CA THR A 243 -15.27 -4.23 -17.56
C THR A 243 -15.33 -4.75 -16.12
N LYS A 244 -16.21 -5.73 -15.88
CA LYS A 244 -16.27 -6.43 -14.60
C LYS A 244 -15.62 -7.80 -14.73
N THR A 245 -14.81 -8.18 -13.76
CA THR A 245 -14.37 -9.58 -13.62
C THR A 245 -15.54 -10.44 -13.17
N ARG A 246 -15.60 -11.65 -13.68
CA ARG A 246 -16.62 -12.65 -13.29
C ARG A 246 -16.32 -13.23 -11.93
#